data_25e366db938b83197aafe3312a075b95
#
_entry.id   25e366db938b83197aafe3312a075b95
#
_cell.length_a   1.000
_cell.length_b   1.000
_cell.length_c   1.000
_cell.angle_alpha   90.00
_cell.angle_beta   90.00
_cell.angle_gamma   90.00
#
_symmetry.space_group_name_H-M   'P 1'
#
loop_
_entity.id
_entity.type
_entity.pdbx_description
1 polymer ?
#
loop_
_entity_poly.entity_id
_entity_poly.type
_entity_poly.pdbx_seq_one_letter_code
_entity_poly.pdbx_strand_id
1 'polypeptide(L)'
;MIEDDFYATIKFKSGEEIFAKVAASEEVNRTVLLISNPIMVSEVKSKNGMTGYKVEPWLKTSKDDMFMVDLSEVLTMSESSDVEMISMYQRWLRDTTRSKIDEPKLSRKMGYISTVNDAKDILEKLYKSKESKG
;
A
#
# COMPACT_ATOMS: atom_id res chain seq x y z
N MET A 1 12.52 15.54 -8.52
CA MET A 1 12.56 15.91 -7.09
C MET A 1 11.37 15.30 -6.37
N ILE A 2 11.63 14.67 -5.22
CA ILE A 2 10.58 14.07 -4.40
C ILE A 2 10.20 15.05 -3.31
N GLU A 3 8.92 15.38 -3.22
CA GLU A 3 8.43 16.25 -2.18
C GLU A 3 8.20 15.46 -0.90
N ASP A 4 8.11 16.17 0.23
CA ASP A 4 7.84 15.54 1.53
C ASP A 4 6.51 14.77 1.47
N ASP A 5 6.49 13.62 2.13
CA ASP A 5 5.29 12.79 2.13
C ASP A 5 4.21 13.34 3.07
N PHE A 6 2.97 12.99 2.75
CA PHE A 6 1.80 13.42 3.52
C PHE A 6 0.74 12.32 3.44
N TYR A 7 -0.19 12.35 4.38
CA TYR A 7 -1.33 11.43 4.35
C TYR A 7 -2.40 12.00 3.44
N ALA A 8 -3.01 11.15 2.62
CA ALA A 8 -4.00 11.63 1.65
C ALA A 8 -5.07 10.58 1.36
N THR A 9 -6.24 11.09 1.04
CA THR A 9 -7.31 10.31 0.40
C THR A 9 -7.21 10.55 -1.09
N ILE A 10 -7.16 9.50 -1.86
CA ILE A 10 -7.05 9.58 -3.32
C ILE A 10 -8.24 8.87 -3.95
N LYS A 11 -8.91 9.57 -4.85
CA LYS A 11 -9.97 8.99 -5.68
C LYS A 11 -9.43 8.85 -7.10
N PHE A 12 -9.42 7.63 -7.61
CA PHE A 12 -8.95 7.37 -8.97
C PHE A 12 -10.09 7.54 -9.97
N LYS A 13 -9.73 7.73 -11.23
CA LYS A 13 -10.70 7.82 -12.31
C LYS A 13 -11.53 6.55 -12.44
N SER A 14 -11.00 5.41 -12.02
CA SER A 14 -11.72 4.13 -11.98
C SER A 14 -12.85 4.10 -10.96
N GLY A 15 -12.87 5.04 -10.03
CA GLY A 15 -13.84 5.08 -8.94
C GLY A 15 -13.33 4.55 -7.62
N GLU A 16 -12.17 3.92 -7.61
CA GLU A 16 -11.58 3.41 -6.38
C GLU A 16 -11.08 4.55 -5.50
N GLU A 17 -11.23 4.39 -4.20
CA GLU A 17 -10.77 5.36 -3.22
C GLU A 17 -9.81 4.68 -2.26
N ILE A 18 -8.65 5.29 -2.06
CA ILE A 18 -7.65 4.76 -1.13
C ILE A 18 -7.20 5.83 -0.15
N PHE A 19 -6.66 5.38 0.96
CA PHE A 19 -5.95 6.22 1.93
C PHE A 19 -4.51 5.73 2.01
N ALA A 20 -3.56 6.65 1.98
CA ALA A 20 -2.15 6.28 1.96
C ALA A 20 -1.27 7.43 2.37
N LYS A 21 -0.01 7.11 2.62
CA LYS A 21 1.04 8.12 2.72
C LYS A 21 1.59 8.33 1.32
N VAL A 22 1.67 9.56 0.87
CA VAL A 22 1.93 9.90 -0.52
C VAL A 22 3.06 10.91 -0.63
N ALA A 23 3.91 10.72 -1.63
CA ALA A 23 4.90 11.71 -2.03
C ALA A 23 4.80 11.90 -3.53
N ALA A 24 5.02 13.12 -4.01
CA ALA A 24 4.99 13.41 -5.42
C ALA A 24 6.41 13.45 -5.98
N SER A 25 6.59 12.92 -7.17
CA SER A 25 7.86 12.97 -7.88
C SER A 25 7.61 13.50 -9.28
N GLU A 26 8.26 14.60 -9.61
CA GLU A 26 8.16 15.17 -10.94
C GLU A 26 9.21 14.53 -11.85
N GLU A 27 8.74 13.99 -12.97
CA GLU A 27 9.57 13.46 -14.02
C GLU A 27 9.47 14.37 -15.25
N VAL A 28 10.29 14.11 -16.26
CA VAL A 28 10.42 15.01 -17.41
C VAL A 28 9.08 15.31 -18.09
N ASN A 29 8.22 14.31 -18.21
CA ASN A 29 6.96 14.47 -18.95
C ASN A 29 5.72 14.16 -18.14
N ARG A 30 5.87 13.89 -16.83
CA ARG A 30 4.74 13.50 -16.01
C ARG A 30 5.06 13.66 -14.52
N THR A 31 4.01 13.68 -13.72
CA THR A 31 4.15 13.62 -12.28
C THR A 31 3.68 12.24 -11.82
N VAL A 32 4.48 11.61 -10.99
CA VAL A 32 4.22 10.28 -10.44
C VAL A 32 4.01 10.41 -8.95
N LEU A 33 3.00 9.72 -8.44
CA LEU A 33 2.78 9.61 -7.01
C LEU A 33 3.44 8.35 -6.49
N LEU A 34 4.22 8.50 -5.42
CA LEU A 34 4.77 7.37 -4.67
C LEU A 34 3.81 7.13 -3.52
N ILE A 35 3.11 6.01 -3.59
CA ILE A 35 2.05 5.68 -2.64
C ILE A 35 2.54 4.57 -1.72
N SER A 36 2.58 4.85 -0.42
CA SER A 36 3.05 3.89 0.58
C SER A 36 1.86 3.29 1.32
N ASN A 37 1.85 1.98 1.39
CA ASN A 37 0.86 1.20 2.15
C ASN A 37 -0.58 1.65 1.91
N PRO A 38 -1.05 1.67 0.64
CA PRO A 38 -2.42 2.09 0.35
C PRO A 38 -3.44 1.13 0.92
N ILE A 39 -4.48 1.67 1.52
CA ILE A 39 -5.57 0.89 2.10
C ILE A 39 -6.91 1.34 1.52
N MET A 40 -7.85 0.43 1.54
CA MET A 40 -9.26 0.72 1.25
C MET A 40 -10.04 0.59 2.54
N VAL A 41 -10.90 1.56 2.79
CA VAL A 41 -11.74 1.57 4.00
C VAL A 41 -13.19 1.42 3.56
N SER A 42 -13.85 0.41 4.07
CA SER A 42 -15.25 0.12 3.78
C SER A 42 -16.09 0.25 5.04
N GLU A 43 -17.30 0.77 4.90
CA GLU A 43 -18.24 0.84 5.99
C GLU A 43 -18.98 -0.50 6.09
N VAL A 44 -19.03 -1.06 7.29
CA VAL A 44 -19.71 -2.32 7.56
C VAL A 44 -20.75 -2.09 8.63
N LYS A 45 -22.00 -2.49 8.34
CA LYS A 45 -23.08 -2.42 9.33
C LYS A 45 -23.28 -3.79 9.95
N SER A 46 -23.29 -3.84 11.29
CA SER A 46 -23.59 -5.06 12.01
C SER A 46 -25.10 -5.28 12.08
N LYS A 47 -25.49 -6.49 12.49
CA LYS A 47 -26.90 -6.83 12.66
C LYS A 47 -27.60 -5.95 13.70
N ASN A 48 -26.84 -5.36 14.62
CA ASN A 48 -27.36 -4.50 15.68
C ASN A 48 -27.50 -3.03 15.24
N GLY A 49 -27.27 -2.73 13.97
CA GLY A 49 -27.32 -1.36 13.47
C GLY A 49 -26.08 -0.54 13.75
N MET A 50 -25.08 -1.11 14.39
CA MET A 50 -23.81 -0.44 14.64
C MET A 50 -22.99 -0.37 13.37
N THR A 51 -22.35 0.77 13.13
CA THR A 51 -21.51 0.97 11.98
C THR A 51 -20.05 0.81 12.39
N GLY A 52 -19.33 -0.03 11.65
CA GLY A 52 -17.89 -0.18 11.81
C GLY A 52 -17.19 0.01 10.47
N TYR A 53 -15.88 -0.06 10.48
CA TYR A 53 -15.08 0.08 9.28
C TYR A 53 -14.20 -1.14 9.09
N LYS A 54 -14.10 -1.58 7.85
CA LYS A 54 -13.20 -2.67 7.45
C LYS A 54 -12.06 -2.06 6.67
N VAL A 55 -10.83 -2.40 7.05
CA VAL A 55 -9.62 -1.89 6.41
C VAL A 55 -8.94 -3.04 5.68
N GLU A 56 -8.65 -2.83 4.41
CA GLU A 56 -7.97 -3.82 3.57
C GLU A 56 -6.85 -3.16 2.79
N PRO A 57 -5.78 -3.90 2.46
CA PRO A 57 -4.78 -3.37 1.54
C PRO A 57 -5.41 -3.17 0.16
N TRP A 58 -4.97 -2.12 -0.53
CA TRP A 58 -5.48 -1.83 -1.87
C TRP A 58 -5.18 -2.97 -2.86
N LEU A 59 -3.94 -3.43 -2.89
CA LEU A 59 -3.53 -4.55 -3.74
C LEU A 59 -3.37 -5.79 -2.87
N LYS A 60 -4.34 -6.68 -2.95
CA LYS A 60 -4.45 -7.82 -2.03
C LYS A 60 -3.43 -8.91 -2.28
N THR A 61 -2.93 -9.03 -3.49
CA THR A 61 -1.99 -10.07 -3.87
C THR A 61 -0.53 -9.62 -3.85
N SER A 62 -0.30 -8.33 -3.64
CA SER A 62 1.06 -7.79 -3.59
C SER A 62 1.53 -7.70 -2.14
N LYS A 63 2.80 -8.04 -1.92
CA LYS A 63 3.45 -7.87 -0.62
C LYS A 63 4.28 -6.60 -0.55
N ASP A 64 4.32 -5.86 -1.65
CA ASP A 64 5.03 -4.59 -1.69
C ASP A 64 4.28 -3.54 -0.88
N ASP A 65 5.02 -2.59 -0.35
CA ASP A 65 4.45 -1.52 0.47
C ASP A 65 4.47 -0.16 -0.22
N MET A 66 5.10 -0.06 -1.38
CA MET A 66 5.19 1.19 -2.12
C MET A 66 4.86 0.96 -3.59
N PHE A 67 4.06 1.86 -4.16
CA PHE A 67 3.62 1.78 -5.54
C PHE A 67 3.76 3.13 -6.23
N MET A 68 3.97 3.10 -7.52
CA MET A 68 4.01 4.32 -8.34
C MET A 68 2.74 4.41 -9.16
N VAL A 69 2.09 5.57 -9.10
CA VAL A 69 0.86 5.83 -9.85
C VAL A 69 1.03 7.13 -10.61
N ASP A 70 0.68 7.12 -11.88
CA ASP A 70 0.70 8.34 -12.68
C ASP A 70 -0.41 9.28 -12.20
N LEU A 71 -0.07 10.55 -12.01
CA LEU A 71 -1.04 11.54 -11.54
C LEU A 71 -2.23 11.68 -12.48
N SER A 72 -2.07 11.34 -13.75
CA SER A 72 -3.17 11.40 -14.73
C SER A 72 -4.31 10.43 -14.41
N GLU A 73 -4.07 9.40 -13.60
CA GLU A 73 -5.11 8.45 -13.20
C GLU A 73 -5.91 8.91 -11.99
N VAL A 74 -5.52 10.02 -11.38
CA VAL A 74 -6.17 10.55 -10.18
C VAL A 74 -7.27 11.51 -10.57
N LEU A 75 -8.48 11.25 -10.06
CA LEU A 75 -9.59 12.17 -10.22
C LEU A 75 -9.48 13.34 -9.25
N THR A 76 -9.21 13.04 -7.99
CA THR A 76 -9.00 14.05 -6.96
C THR A 76 -8.17 13.47 -5.83
N MET A 77 -7.48 14.34 -5.11
CA MET A 77 -6.67 13.97 -3.97
C MET A 77 -6.82 15.01 -2.89
N SER A 78 -7.03 14.56 -1.66
CA SER A 78 -7.19 15.44 -0.51
C SER A 78 -6.14 15.09 0.54
N GLU A 79 -5.31 16.06 0.88
CA GLU A 79 -4.38 15.88 2.00
C GLU A 79 -5.18 15.74 3.29
N SER A 80 -4.85 14.74 4.09
CA SER A 80 -5.58 14.44 5.30
C SER A 80 -4.87 15.02 6.52
N SER A 81 -5.63 15.75 7.33
CA SER A 81 -5.21 16.18 8.66
C SER A 81 -6.09 15.56 9.75
N ASP A 82 -6.90 14.58 9.38
CA ASP A 82 -7.79 13.89 10.31
C ASP A 82 -6.99 12.98 11.22
N VAL A 83 -6.82 13.41 12.46
CA VAL A 83 -6.00 12.70 13.45
C VAL A 83 -6.54 11.30 13.72
N GLU A 84 -7.87 11.14 13.75
CA GLU A 84 -8.48 9.83 14.01
C GLU A 84 -8.19 8.86 12.86
N MET A 85 -8.33 9.32 11.64
CA MET A 85 -8.04 8.50 10.46
C MET A 85 -6.57 8.12 10.40
N ILE A 86 -5.69 9.08 10.62
CA ILE A 86 -4.24 8.85 10.61
C ILE A 86 -3.86 7.86 11.71
N SER A 87 -4.43 8.00 12.91
CA SER A 87 -4.15 7.09 14.03
C SER A 87 -4.63 5.67 13.71
N MET A 88 -5.81 5.52 13.13
CA MET A 88 -6.33 4.23 12.72
C MET A 88 -5.42 3.58 11.70
N TYR A 89 -4.98 4.35 10.71
CA TYR A 89 -4.07 3.89 9.67
C TYR A 89 -2.73 3.41 10.24
N GLN A 90 -2.13 4.20 11.14
CA GLN A 90 -0.87 3.84 11.77
C GLN A 90 -0.99 2.58 12.62
N ARG A 91 -2.12 2.44 13.32
CA ARG A 91 -2.38 1.23 14.11
C ARG A 91 -2.52 0.01 13.21
N TRP A 92 -3.25 0.15 12.13
CA TRP A 92 -3.42 -0.93 11.17
C TRP A 92 -2.08 -1.38 10.59
N LEU A 93 -1.21 -0.42 10.25
CA LEU A 93 0.12 -0.71 9.74
C LEU A 93 0.97 -1.48 10.75
N ARG A 94 0.94 -1.09 12.02
CA ARG A 94 1.70 -1.77 13.06
C ARG A 94 1.23 -3.21 13.23
N ASP A 95 -0.07 -3.39 13.28
CA ASP A 95 -0.65 -4.72 13.49
C ASP A 95 -0.35 -5.63 12.30
N THR A 96 -0.44 -5.12 11.09
CA THR A 96 -0.13 -5.85 9.87
C THR A 96 1.35 -6.20 9.81
N THR A 97 2.22 -5.28 10.20
CA THR A 97 3.66 -5.51 10.23
C THR A 97 4.02 -6.58 11.25
N ARG A 98 3.38 -6.58 12.41
CA ARG A 98 3.58 -7.63 13.42
C ARG A 98 3.17 -8.99 12.89
N SER A 99 2.05 -9.07 12.22
CA SER A 99 1.59 -10.31 11.59
C SER A 99 2.62 -10.82 10.59
N LYS A 100 3.18 -9.93 9.80
CA LYS A 100 4.22 -10.29 8.83
C LYS A 100 5.50 -10.79 9.51
N ILE A 101 5.86 -10.21 10.65
CA ILE A 101 7.04 -10.65 11.42
C ILE A 101 6.81 -12.05 11.99
N ASP A 102 5.59 -12.33 12.43
CA ASP A 102 5.26 -13.64 13.00
C ASP A 102 5.08 -14.72 11.92
N GLU A 103 4.72 -14.31 10.70
CA GLU A 103 4.57 -15.22 9.55
C GLU A 103 5.78 -16.11 9.26
N PRO A 104 7.04 -15.65 9.40
CA PRO A 104 8.19 -16.52 9.11
C PRO A 104 8.17 -17.85 9.84
N LYS A 105 7.64 -17.87 11.06
CA LYS A 105 7.54 -19.14 11.80
C LYS A 105 6.51 -20.08 11.17
N LEU A 106 5.41 -19.52 10.72
CA LEU A 106 4.39 -20.27 9.99
C LEU A 106 4.91 -20.73 8.64
N SER A 107 5.63 -19.85 7.96
CA SER A 107 6.21 -20.14 6.65
C SER A 107 7.17 -21.31 6.68
N ARG A 108 7.99 -21.40 7.73
CA ARG A 108 8.93 -22.51 7.90
C ARG A 108 8.20 -23.83 8.08
N LYS A 109 7.09 -23.81 8.80
CA LYS A 109 6.28 -25.01 9.00
C LYS A 109 5.61 -25.43 7.69
N MET A 110 5.26 -24.48 6.87
CA MET A 110 4.56 -24.73 5.63
C MET A 110 5.49 -24.93 4.43
N GLY A 111 6.78 -24.72 4.59
CA GLY A 111 7.80 -24.98 3.57
C GLY A 111 7.57 -24.31 2.23
N TYR A 112 6.37 -24.40 1.72
CA TYR A 112 6.06 -23.89 0.42
C TYR A 112 5.98 -22.34 0.39
N ILE A 113 5.64 -21.71 1.52
CA ILE A 113 5.65 -20.24 1.62
C ILE A 113 7.09 -19.73 1.55
N SER A 114 8.02 -20.48 2.17
CA SER A 114 9.43 -20.20 2.09
C SER A 114 9.90 -20.24 0.63
N THR A 115 9.43 -21.23 -0.14
CA THR A 115 9.77 -21.40 -1.55
C THR A 115 9.27 -20.19 -2.37
N VAL A 116 8.07 -19.69 -2.05
CA VAL A 116 7.52 -18.53 -2.75
C VAL A 116 8.35 -17.28 -2.47
N ASN A 117 8.78 -17.10 -1.22
CA ASN A 117 9.63 -15.96 -0.86
C ASN A 117 11.00 -16.07 -1.56
N ASP A 118 11.55 -17.26 -1.65
CA ASP A 118 12.81 -17.48 -2.35
C ASP A 118 12.67 -17.15 -3.83
N ALA A 119 11.56 -17.54 -4.44
CA ALA A 119 11.27 -17.22 -5.84
C ALA A 119 11.17 -15.72 -6.06
N LYS A 120 10.53 -15.02 -5.14
CA LYS A 120 10.41 -13.57 -5.20
C LYS A 120 11.78 -12.90 -5.14
N ASP A 121 12.63 -13.33 -4.22
CA ASP A 121 13.99 -12.80 -4.08
C ASP A 121 14.80 -13.02 -5.36
N ILE A 122 14.68 -14.19 -5.95
CA ILE A 122 15.36 -14.51 -7.20
C ILE A 122 14.87 -13.58 -8.33
N LEU A 123 13.57 -13.37 -8.42
CA LEU A 123 12.99 -12.50 -9.42
C LEU A 123 13.45 -11.05 -9.25
N GLU A 124 13.52 -10.58 -8.02
CA GLU A 124 13.99 -9.23 -7.73
C GLU A 124 15.45 -9.06 -8.14
N LYS A 125 16.29 -10.03 -7.85
CA LYS A 125 17.70 -10.01 -8.24
C LYS A 125 17.87 -10.00 -9.75
N LEU A 126 17.10 -10.80 -10.46
CA LEU A 126 17.12 -10.82 -11.91
C LEU A 126 16.67 -9.50 -12.50
N TYR A 127 15.65 -8.89 -11.92
CA TYR A 127 15.13 -7.61 -12.37
C TYR A 127 16.17 -6.51 -12.19
N LYS A 128 16.81 -6.46 -11.03
CA LYS A 128 17.87 -5.49 -10.76
C LYS A 128 19.07 -5.68 -11.68
N SER A 129 19.40 -6.93 -11.97
CA SER A 129 20.50 -7.25 -12.88
C SER A 129 20.22 -6.72 -14.29
N LYS A 130 18.98 -6.83 -14.76
CA LYS A 130 18.60 -6.27 -16.06
C LYS A 130 18.67 -4.76 -16.08
N GLU A 131 18.24 -4.11 -15.01
CA GLU A 131 18.30 -2.66 -14.91
C GLU A 131 19.73 -2.15 -14.90
N SER A 132 20.64 -2.84 -14.23
CA SER A 132 22.05 -2.44 -14.16
C SER A 132 22.77 -2.65 -15.50
N LYS A 133 22.27 -3.51 -16.37
CA LYS A 133 22.83 -3.74 -17.69
C LYS A 133 22.26 -2.85 -18.78
N GLY A 134 21.12 -2.26 -18.49
CA GLY A 134 20.48 -1.34 -19.41
C GLY A 134 20.98 0.04 -19.22
#